data_3c6e05287b192f401a97915c8cf9caa1
#
_entry.id   3c6e05287b192f401a97915c8cf9caa1
#
_cell.length_a   1.000
_cell.length_b   1.000
_cell.length_c   1.000
_cell.angle_alpha   90.00
_cell.angle_beta   90.00
_cell.angle_gamma   90.00
#
_symmetry.space_group_name_H-M   'P 1'
#
loop_
_entity.id
_entity.type
_entity.pdbx_description
1 polymer ?
#
loop_
_entity_poly.entity_id
_entity_poly.type
_entity_poly.pdbx_seq_one_letter_code
_entity_poly.pdbx_strand_id
1 'polypeptide(L)'
;MKKAIKAAFFGLISMAFVGSAIADITFVSWGGAYTASQQKAYIDTYSKGSSITVENYNGGLGEIKAQVEAGNVTWDVVDVLPDQAITGCDEGLFVKVDQSEFINDMVVPPVSDCVVPQIFWAYTAFYDKAAFPGKKPKNIKDFFDVKKFPGKRGIHTWANALIEMALVADGVKASKVYEVMSTPEGIDRAFAKLDTIKDHVVFWSAGSKPLELVSSGEVVMSLAYNGRIGAAILSEGKDFEYIWDGTVLEQEYLVAIKGGNEAEALEFMAHASTATALAEQAKYIPYGPMRKSSIDIIKAGEPWFIKYGGDIDIMPHMPTHPKVLKKAVIGNPEWWADNGAEVNERFGAWKGS
;
A
#
# COMPACT_ATOMS: atom_id res chain seq x y z
N MET A 1 24.56 -75.06 -47.09
CA MET A 1 23.51 -74.13 -47.40
C MET A 1 23.16 -73.41 -46.08
N LYS A 2 23.74 -72.18 -45.88
CA LYS A 2 23.48 -71.35 -44.64
C LYS A 2 22.53 -70.21 -45.02
N LYS A 3 21.36 -70.23 -44.46
CA LYS A 3 20.35 -69.11 -44.58
C LYS A 3 20.74 -68.00 -43.63
N ALA A 4 21.01 -66.80 -44.14
CA ALA A 4 21.22 -65.60 -43.36
C ALA A 4 19.85 -64.95 -43.03
N ILE A 5 19.60 -64.77 -41.78
CA ILE A 5 18.39 -64.03 -41.27
C ILE A 5 18.82 -62.53 -41.12
N LYS A 6 18.17 -61.67 -41.90
CA LYS A 6 18.31 -60.22 -41.72
C LYS A 6 17.33 -59.75 -40.62
N ALA A 7 17.86 -59.33 -39.48
CA ALA A 7 17.08 -58.65 -38.45
C ALA A 7 16.97 -57.17 -38.83
N ALA A 8 15.73 -56.71 -39.04
CA ALA A 8 15.43 -55.29 -39.19
C ALA A 8 15.30 -54.66 -37.81
N PHE A 9 16.19 -53.74 -37.50
CA PHE A 9 16.11 -52.90 -36.30
C PHE A 9 15.11 -51.76 -36.57
N PHE A 10 13.92 -51.82 -35.98
CA PHE A 10 12.98 -50.70 -35.93
C PHE A 10 13.39 -49.80 -34.73
N GLY A 11 14.03 -48.69 -35.03
CA GLY A 11 14.32 -47.67 -34.02
C GLY A 11 13.05 -46.92 -33.68
N LEU A 12 12.50 -47.14 -32.45
CA LEU A 12 11.51 -46.28 -31.87
C LEU A 12 12.19 -44.94 -31.49
N ILE A 13 11.91 -43.90 -32.24
CA ILE A 13 12.20 -42.52 -31.83
C ILE A 13 11.11 -42.16 -30.82
N SER A 14 11.43 -42.25 -29.52
CA SER A 14 10.63 -41.65 -28.45
C SER A 14 10.80 -40.14 -28.55
N MET A 15 9.83 -39.45 -29.14
CA MET A 15 9.66 -38.00 -28.92
C MET A 15 9.33 -37.78 -27.45
N ALA A 16 10.33 -37.41 -26.66
CA ALA A 16 10.07 -36.83 -25.33
C ALA A 16 9.37 -35.50 -25.57
N PHE A 17 8.07 -35.45 -25.30
CA PHE A 17 7.38 -34.19 -25.04
C PHE A 17 8.00 -33.63 -23.75
N VAL A 18 8.93 -32.68 -23.89
CA VAL A 18 9.31 -31.81 -22.80
C VAL A 18 8.12 -30.87 -22.59
N GLY A 19 7.14 -31.29 -21.79
CA GLY A 19 6.21 -30.38 -21.24
C GLY A 19 7.03 -29.37 -20.44
N SER A 20 6.98 -28.09 -20.81
CA SER A 20 7.51 -27.04 -19.97
C SER A 20 6.79 -27.16 -18.64
N ALA A 21 7.48 -27.58 -17.59
CA ALA A 21 6.97 -27.45 -16.24
C ALA A 21 6.80 -25.94 -16.02
N ILE A 22 5.55 -25.52 -15.82
CA ILE A 22 5.26 -24.16 -15.44
C ILE A 22 5.84 -23.99 -14.03
N ALA A 23 6.69 -23.00 -13.85
CA ALA A 23 7.36 -22.79 -12.57
C ALA A 23 6.37 -22.27 -11.53
N ASP A 24 6.45 -22.80 -10.32
CA ASP A 24 5.71 -22.26 -9.17
C ASP A 24 6.26 -20.86 -8.84
N ILE A 25 5.40 -19.96 -8.37
CA ILE A 25 5.76 -18.59 -7.96
C ILE A 25 5.60 -18.47 -6.46
N THR A 26 6.54 -17.82 -5.80
CA THR A 26 6.38 -17.32 -4.43
C THR A 26 6.03 -15.83 -4.46
N PHE A 27 4.82 -15.51 -4.03
CA PHE A 27 4.32 -14.15 -3.87
C PHE A 27 4.44 -13.71 -2.41
N VAL A 28 5.08 -12.57 -2.15
CA VAL A 28 5.35 -12.07 -0.80
C VAL A 28 4.65 -10.73 -0.56
N SER A 29 3.92 -10.61 0.55
CA SER A 29 3.13 -9.44 0.89
C SER A 29 3.14 -9.12 2.39
N TRP A 30 2.36 -8.11 2.79
CA TRP A 30 2.33 -7.50 4.13
C TRP A 30 1.42 -8.21 5.14
N GLY A 31 0.79 -9.31 4.74
CA GLY A 31 -0.06 -10.10 5.63
C GLY A 31 -1.45 -9.55 5.91
N GLY A 32 -2.20 -10.31 6.70
CA GLY A 32 -3.52 -9.95 7.19
C GLY A 32 -4.57 -9.73 6.09
N ALA A 33 -5.46 -8.77 6.32
CA ALA A 33 -6.56 -8.47 5.39
C ALA A 33 -6.06 -7.98 4.02
N TYR A 34 -4.87 -7.38 3.95
CA TYR A 34 -4.29 -6.91 2.70
C TYR A 34 -3.90 -8.09 1.80
N THR A 35 -3.05 -9.00 2.28
CA THR A 35 -2.70 -10.22 1.53
C THR A 35 -3.94 -11.06 1.19
N ALA A 36 -4.91 -11.17 2.11
CA ALA A 36 -6.16 -11.87 1.84
C ALA A 36 -6.98 -11.21 0.71
N SER A 37 -6.91 -9.89 0.56
CA SER A 37 -7.55 -9.18 -0.55
C SER A 37 -6.86 -9.46 -1.89
N GLN A 38 -5.54 -9.51 -1.90
CA GLN A 38 -4.72 -9.85 -3.06
C GLN A 38 -4.98 -11.30 -3.50
N GLN A 39 -5.06 -12.23 -2.53
CA GLN A 39 -5.42 -13.62 -2.77
C GLN A 39 -6.71 -13.74 -3.57
N LYS A 40 -7.76 -13.04 -3.16
CA LYS A 40 -9.09 -13.08 -3.78
C LYS A 40 -9.16 -12.34 -5.11
N ALA A 41 -8.46 -11.22 -5.23
CA ALA A 41 -8.56 -10.35 -6.40
C ALA A 41 -7.84 -10.91 -7.62
N TYR A 42 -6.65 -11.46 -7.45
CA TYR A 42 -5.81 -11.84 -8.58
C TYR A 42 -4.96 -13.10 -8.40
N ILE A 43 -4.69 -13.58 -7.17
CA ILE A 43 -3.94 -14.82 -6.98
C ILE A 43 -4.84 -16.03 -7.32
N ASP A 44 -6.02 -16.13 -6.70
CA ASP A 44 -6.99 -17.22 -6.95
C ASP A 44 -7.51 -17.23 -8.41
N THR A 45 -7.44 -16.10 -9.11
CA THR A 45 -7.92 -15.95 -10.49
C THR A 45 -6.84 -16.15 -11.56
N TYR A 46 -5.59 -16.27 -11.15
CA TYR A 46 -4.48 -16.54 -12.07
C TYR A 46 -4.51 -17.98 -12.56
N SER A 47 -4.86 -18.19 -13.83
CA SER A 47 -5.23 -19.50 -14.36
C SER A 47 -4.17 -20.13 -15.29
N LYS A 48 -2.92 -19.69 -15.23
CA LYS A 48 -1.87 -20.16 -16.17
C LYS A 48 -1.24 -21.50 -15.79
N GLY A 49 -1.72 -22.16 -14.73
CA GLY A 49 -1.27 -23.51 -14.33
C GLY A 49 -0.12 -23.53 -13.34
N SER A 50 0.46 -22.36 -13.01
CA SER A 50 1.43 -22.23 -11.92
C SER A 50 0.74 -22.32 -10.58
N SER A 51 1.35 -22.97 -9.60
CA SER A 51 0.95 -22.81 -8.20
C SER A 51 1.58 -21.53 -7.64
N ILE A 52 0.84 -20.78 -6.84
CA ILE A 52 1.34 -19.59 -6.17
C ILE A 52 1.40 -19.85 -4.69
N THR A 53 2.62 -19.88 -4.15
CA THR A 53 2.84 -19.91 -2.71
C THR A 53 2.80 -18.47 -2.19
N VAL A 54 2.06 -18.21 -1.11
CA VAL A 54 1.93 -16.89 -0.52
C VAL A 54 2.67 -16.83 0.80
N GLU A 55 3.62 -15.91 0.91
CA GLU A 55 4.37 -15.62 2.11
C GLU A 55 4.11 -14.19 2.59
N ASN A 56 4.45 -13.90 3.83
CA ASN A 56 4.36 -12.56 4.40
C ASN A 56 5.70 -12.14 4.98
N TYR A 57 6.02 -10.86 4.87
CA TYR A 57 7.23 -10.29 5.43
C TYR A 57 6.94 -8.97 6.19
N ASN A 58 7.95 -8.42 6.83
CA ASN A 58 7.82 -7.19 7.59
C ASN A 58 8.43 -5.96 6.87
N GLY A 59 8.68 -6.10 5.57
CA GLY A 59 9.30 -5.05 4.76
C GLY A 59 10.83 -5.03 4.83
N GLY A 60 11.42 -4.17 4.00
CA GLY A 60 12.86 -3.98 3.89
C GLY A 60 13.53 -4.80 2.79
N LEU A 61 14.67 -4.31 2.32
CA LEU A 61 15.41 -4.94 1.21
C LEU A 61 16.41 -6.01 1.68
N GLY A 62 16.68 -6.13 2.99
CA GLY A 62 17.76 -6.94 3.50
C GLY A 62 17.69 -8.42 3.11
N GLU A 63 16.51 -9.03 3.22
CA GLU A 63 16.32 -10.43 2.84
C GLU A 63 16.34 -10.62 1.33
N ILE A 64 15.72 -9.73 0.58
CA ILE A 64 15.75 -9.73 -0.90
C ILE A 64 17.20 -9.67 -1.40
N LYS A 65 17.97 -8.72 -0.86
CA LYS A 65 19.39 -8.54 -1.20
C LYS A 65 20.21 -9.79 -0.89
N ALA A 66 20.00 -10.39 0.29
CA ALA A 66 20.69 -11.61 0.68
C ALA A 66 20.40 -12.77 -0.28
N GLN A 67 19.16 -12.95 -0.72
CA GLN A 67 18.77 -13.99 -1.69
C GLN A 67 19.43 -13.77 -3.05
N VAL A 68 19.38 -12.54 -3.58
CA VAL A 68 19.96 -12.20 -4.88
C VAL A 68 21.50 -12.34 -4.86
N GLU A 69 22.18 -11.83 -3.83
CA GLU A 69 23.63 -11.92 -3.68
C GLU A 69 24.12 -13.37 -3.52
N ALA A 70 23.33 -14.21 -2.83
CA ALA A 70 23.63 -15.63 -2.68
C ALA A 70 23.34 -16.46 -3.95
N GLY A 71 22.65 -15.90 -4.95
CA GLY A 71 22.16 -16.63 -6.13
C GLY A 71 21.17 -17.76 -5.78
N ASN A 72 20.46 -17.61 -4.67
CA ASN A 72 19.45 -18.55 -4.18
C ASN A 72 18.15 -17.79 -3.88
N VAL A 73 17.46 -17.40 -4.95
CA VAL A 73 16.21 -16.63 -4.87
C VAL A 73 15.04 -17.58 -4.67
N THR A 74 14.30 -17.39 -3.59
CA THR A 74 13.10 -18.15 -3.24
C THR A 74 11.83 -17.32 -3.35
N TRP A 75 11.96 -16.01 -3.42
CA TRP A 75 10.86 -15.05 -3.61
C TRP A 75 10.84 -14.57 -5.06
N ASP A 76 9.73 -14.70 -5.75
CA ASP A 76 9.63 -14.32 -7.16
C ASP A 76 8.98 -12.96 -7.35
N VAL A 77 7.88 -12.70 -6.62
CA VAL A 77 7.16 -11.42 -6.66
C VAL A 77 6.99 -10.89 -5.25
N VAL A 78 7.36 -9.64 -5.03
CA VAL A 78 7.25 -8.99 -3.70
C VAL A 78 6.48 -7.69 -3.82
N ASP A 79 5.59 -7.47 -2.87
CA ASP A 79 4.87 -6.21 -2.68
C ASP A 79 5.73 -5.26 -1.85
N VAL A 80 6.06 -4.09 -2.39
CA VAL A 80 7.07 -3.20 -1.82
C VAL A 80 6.57 -1.75 -1.70
N LEU A 81 7.14 -1.04 -0.73
CA LEU A 81 6.98 0.41 -0.61
C LEU A 81 7.79 1.16 -1.67
N PRO A 82 7.46 2.42 -1.97
CA PRO A 82 8.11 3.20 -3.01
C PRO A 82 9.62 3.37 -2.83
N ASP A 83 10.09 3.61 -1.61
CA ASP A 83 11.51 3.73 -1.28
C ASP A 83 12.28 2.43 -1.56
N GLN A 84 11.68 1.30 -1.22
CA GLN A 84 12.22 -0.02 -1.53
C GLN A 84 12.24 -0.29 -3.02
N ALA A 85 11.18 0.13 -3.74
CA ALA A 85 11.08 -0.01 -5.19
C ALA A 85 12.16 0.78 -5.92
N ILE A 86 12.45 2.00 -5.49
CA ILE A 86 13.51 2.85 -6.04
C ILE A 86 14.87 2.21 -5.75
N THR A 87 15.20 2.01 -4.47
CA THR A 87 16.51 1.51 -4.05
C THR A 87 16.80 0.13 -4.64
N GLY A 88 15.84 -0.81 -4.58
CA GLY A 88 16.05 -2.16 -5.11
C GLY A 88 16.19 -2.21 -6.64
N CYS A 89 15.51 -1.30 -7.37
CA CYS A 89 15.69 -1.15 -8.81
C CYS A 89 17.08 -0.60 -9.15
N ASP A 90 17.54 0.44 -8.44
CA ASP A 90 18.86 1.06 -8.63
C ASP A 90 20.00 0.10 -8.27
N GLU A 91 19.84 -0.71 -7.23
CA GLU A 91 20.80 -1.75 -6.85
C GLU A 91 20.75 -2.99 -7.76
N GLY A 92 19.81 -3.05 -8.72
CA GLY A 92 19.67 -4.18 -9.66
C GLY A 92 19.12 -5.46 -9.04
N LEU A 93 18.38 -5.35 -7.94
CA LEU A 93 17.72 -6.46 -7.25
C LEU A 93 16.42 -6.89 -7.97
N PHE A 94 15.84 -6.01 -8.77
CA PHE A 94 14.55 -6.20 -9.44
C PHE A 94 14.69 -6.24 -10.96
N VAL A 95 13.74 -6.92 -11.59
CA VAL A 95 13.64 -7.02 -13.06
C VAL A 95 12.92 -5.79 -13.60
N LYS A 96 13.42 -5.23 -14.71
CA LYS A 96 12.74 -4.13 -15.40
C LYS A 96 11.45 -4.61 -16.07
N VAL A 97 10.41 -3.77 -16.02
CA VAL A 97 9.06 -4.06 -16.54
C VAL A 97 8.76 -3.17 -17.73
N ASP A 98 8.11 -3.72 -18.76
CA ASP A 98 7.49 -2.91 -19.81
C ASP A 98 6.21 -2.25 -19.24
N GLN A 99 6.26 -0.94 -19.06
CA GLN A 99 5.18 -0.14 -18.47
C GLN A 99 4.23 0.46 -19.52
N SER A 100 4.43 0.18 -20.80
CA SER A 100 3.69 0.79 -21.90
C SER A 100 2.16 0.61 -21.81
N GLU A 101 1.69 -0.51 -21.23
CA GLU A 101 0.28 -0.83 -21.10
C GLU A 101 -0.46 -0.04 -20.01
N PHE A 102 0.26 0.50 -19.03
CA PHE A 102 -0.39 1.14 -17.89
C PHE A 102 0.12 2.55 -17.56
N ILE A 103 1.28 2.97 -18.04
CA ILE A 103 1.91 4.23 -17.64
C ILE A 103 0.99 5.45 -17.84
N ASN A 104 0.22 5.51 -18.92
CA ASN A 104 -0.73 6.60 -19.20
C ASN A 104 -2.02 6.52 -18.38
N ASP A 105 -2.30 5.37 -17.79
CA ASP A 105 -3.48 5.09 -16.97
C ASP A 105 -3.22 5.28 -15.47
N MET A 106 -1.98 5.52 -15.09
CA MET A 106 -1.59 5.75 -13.70
C MET A 106 -2.14 7.07 -13.15
N VAL A 107 -2.58 7.06 -11.88
CA VAL A 107 -2.97 8.27 -11.12
C VAL A 107 -1.76 9.17 -10.89
N VAL A 108 -0.62 8.56 -10.59
CA VAL A 108 0.71 9.20 -10.50
C VAL A 108 1.70 8.37 -11.30
N PRO A 109 2.80 8.95 -11.80
CA PRO A 109 3.84 8.19 -12.48
C PRO A 109 4.40 7.07 -11.60
N PRO A 110 4.87 5.94 -12.18
CA PRO A 110 5.58 4.91 -11.43
C PRO A 110 6.91 5.45 -10.90
N VAL A 111 7.36 4.97 -9.74
CA VAL A 111 8.56 5.45 -9.06
C VAL A 111 9.86 4.88 -9.65
N SER A 112 9.81 3.80 -10.42
CA SER A 112 10.96 3.20 -11.10
C SER A 112 10.53 2.35 -12.30
N ASP A 113 11.51 1.91 -13.11
CA ASP A 113 11.29 1.02 -14.27
C ASP A 113 11.02 -0.44 -13.86
N CYS A 114 11.10 -0.79 -12.58
CA CYS A 114 11.00 -2.17 -12.09
C CYS A 114 9.62 -2.50 -11.50
N VAL A 115 8.66 -1.59 -11.50
CA VAL A 115 7.41 -1.73 -10.77
C VAL A 115 6.19 -1.88 -11.66
N VAL A 116 5.18 -2.61 -11.16
CA VAL A 116 3.79 -2.49 -11.61
C VAL A 116 2.92 -1.90 -10.49
N PRO A 117 1.87 -1.12 -10.86
CA PRO A 117 1.03 -0.44 -9.88
C PRO A 117 0.19 -1.43 -9.09
N GLN A 118 -0.01 -1.13 -7.80
CA GLN A 118 -0.98 -1.81 -6.96
C GLN A 118 -2.00 -0.82 -6.42
N ILE A 119 -1.81 -0.35 -5.22
CA ILE A 119 -2.79 0.48 -4.51
C ILE A 119 -2.18 1.77 -3.99
N PHE A 120 -3.07 2.72 -3.71
CA PHE A 120 -2.86 3.74 -2.69
C PHE A 120 -3.49 3.30 -1.38
N TRP A 121 -2.75 3.40 -0.30
CA TRP A 121 -3.30 3.46 1.03
C TRP A 121 -3.20 4.89 1.56
N ALA A 122 -3.98 5.21 2.55
CA ALA A 122 -4.00 6.55 3.10
C ALA A 122 -3.74 6.54 4.59
N TYR A 123 -2.88 7.44 5.03
CA TYR A 123 -2.80 7.82 6.41
C TYR A 123 -3.76 8.98 6.63
N THR A 124 -4.78 8.77 7.47
CA THR A 124 -5.86 9.74 7.64
C THR A 124 -6.30 9.83 9.09
N ALA A 125 -6.90 10.95 9.47
CA ALA A 125 -7.50 11.09 10.78
C ALA A 125 -8.92 10.51 10.79
N PHE A 126 -9.33 10.00 11.95
CA PHE A 126 -10.67 9.48 12.17
C PHE A 126 -11.10 9.63 13.64
N TYR A 127 -12.39 9.47 13.90
CA TYR A 127 -12.99 9.52 15.23
C TYR A 127 -14.23 8.63 15.32
N ASP A 128 -14.63 8.27 16.55
CA ASP A 128 -15.94 7.69 16.81
C ASP A 128 -16.99 8.83 16.90
N LYS A 129 -18.09 8.73 16.14
CA LYS A 129 -19.13 9.77 16.11
C LYS A 129 -19.76 10.01 17.47
N ALA A 130 -19.78 9.00 18.34
CA ALA A 130 -20.29 9.13 19.71
C ALA A 130 -19.43 10.07 20.57
N ALA A 131 -18.13 10.21 20.27
CA ALA A 131 -17.25 11.14 20.98
C ALA A 131 -17.64 12.63 20.77
N PHE A 132 -18.37 12.92 19.69
CA PHE A 132 -18.76 14.28 19.31
C PHE A 132 -20.26 14.39 18.99
N PRO A 133 -21.16 14.29 19.99
CA PRO A 133 -22.60 14.32 19.75
C PRO A 133 -23.10 15.67 19.23
N GLY A 134 -22.32 16.75 19.42
CA GLY A 134 -22.61 18.09 18.93
C GLY A 134 -21.86 18.47 17.68
N LYS A 135 -20.87 19.35 17.82
CA LYS A 135 -20.02 19.80 16.72
C LYS A 135 -18.99 18.73 16.38
N LYS A 136 -18.99 18.26 15.14
CA LYS A 136 -18.08 17.21 14.64
C LYS A 136 -16.81 17.81 14.03
N PRO A 137 -15.64 17.15 14.18
CA PRO A 137 -14.43 17.46 13.42
C PRO A 137 -14.67 17.28 11.90
N LYS A 138 -14.10 18.15 11.06
CA LYS A 138 -14.35 18.13 9.60
C LYS A 138 -13.09 18.22 8.75
N ASN A 139 -11.98 18.64 9.33
CA ASN A 139 -10.72 18.86 8.62
C ASN A 139 -9.55 18.58 9.55
N ILE A 140 -8.35 18.51 8.97
CA ILE A 140 -7.15 18.19 9.76
C ILE A 140 -6.80 19.27 10.79
N LYS A 141 -7.21 20.53 10.60
CA LYS A 141 -7.04 21.58 11.62
C LYS A 141 -7.79 21.24 12.90
N ASP A 142 -8.98 20.61 12.79
CA ASP A 142 -9.77 20.18 13.94
C ASP A 142 -9.06 19.07 14.74
N PHE A 143 -8.24 18.22 14.10
CA PHE A 143 -7.39 17.23 14.78
C PHE A 143 -6.36 17.91 15.70
N PHE A 144 -5.79 19.03 15.28
CA PHE A 144 -4.80 19.80 16.04
C PHE A 144 -5.42 20.83 17.02
N ASP A 145 -6.73 21.03 16.98
CA ASP A 145 -7.41 22.02 17.85
C ASP A 145 -7.97 21.34 19.10
N VAL A 146 -7.11 21.14 20.11
CA VAL A 146 -7.48 20.54 21.40
C VAL A 146 -8.37 21.44 22.27
N LYS A 147 -8.48 22.74 21.94
CA LYS A 147 -9.39 23.66 22.64
C LYS A 147 -10.81 23.49 22.13
N LYS A 148 -11.00 23.38 20.82
CA LYS A 148 -12.29 23.19 20.18
C LYS A 148 -12.81 21.76 20.31
N PHE A 149 -11.92 20.77 20.26
CA PHE A 149 -12.19 19.35 20.38
C PHE A 149 -11.29 18.76 21.49
N PRO A 150 -11.65 18.91 22.77
CA PRO A 150 -10.83 18.44 23.88
C PRO A 150 -10.67 16.92 23.88
N GLY A 151 -9.53 16.44 24.39
CA GLY A 151 -9.19 15.03 24.53
C GLY A 151 -7.87 14.67 23.85
N LYS A 152 -7.46 13.41 24.00
CA LYS A 152 -6.17 12.92 23.48
C LYS A 152 -6.26 12.58 21.99
N ARG A 153 -5.07 12.53 21.35
CA ARG A 153 -4.85 12.20 19.94
C ARG A 153 -3.96 10.98 19.81
N GLY A 154 -4.41 9.98 19.05
CA GLY A 154 -3.56 8.85 18.70
C GLY A 154 -2.69 9.17 17.48
N ILE A 155 -1.36 9.05 17.61
CA ILE A 155 -0.44 9.22 16.48
C ILE A 155 0.58 8.07 16.45
N HIS A 156 1.16 7.81 15.28
CA HIS A 156 2.18 6.78 15.14
C HIS A 156 3.51 7.21 15.80
N THR A 157 4.38 6.25 16.07
CA THR A 157 5.73 6.46 16.62
C THR A 157 6.75 7.00 15.60
N TRP A 158 6.41 7.15 14.35
CA TRP A 158 7.24 7.72 13.28
C TRP A 158 6.71 9.07 12.78
N ALA A 159 7.54 9.82 12.06
CA ALA A 159 7.23 11.17 11.59
C ALA A 159 6.49 11.21 10.25
N ASN A 160 6.65 10.16 9.41
CA ASN A 160 6.07 10.08 8.07
C ASN A 160 4.55 10.32 8.10
N ALA A 161 4.06 11.04 7.13
CA ALA A 161 2.70 11.51 7.00
C ALA A 161 2.27 12.53 8.09
N LEU A 162 2.75 12.41 9.31
CA LEU A 162 2.40 13.32 10.41
C LEU A 162 2.93 14.74 10.19
N ILE A 163 4.16 14.87 9.67
CA ILE A 163 4.78 16.16 9.35
C ILE A 163 4.00 16.87 8.24
N GLU A 164 3.63 16.13 7.19
CA GLU A 164 2.79 16.64 6.10
C GLU A 164 1.42 17.11 6.61
N MET A 165 0.77 16.30 7.44
CA MET A 165 -0.53 16.63 8.03
C MET A 165 -0.44 17.87 8.95
N ALA A 166 0.64 18.02 9.70
CA ALA A 166 0.88 19.20 10.53
C ALA A 166 0.97 20.46 9.69
N LEU A 167 1.69 20.42 8.55
CA LEU A 167 1.78 21.57 7.63
C LEU A 167 0.43 21.89 6.97
N VAL A 168 -0.33 20.88 6.55
CA VAL A 168 -1.69 21.11 6.02
C VAL A 168 -2.59 21.73 7.10
N ALA A 169 -2.50 21.23 8.33
CA ALA A 169 -3.25 21.79 9.46
C ALA A 169 -2.84 23.23 9.76
N ASP A 170 -1.59 23.60 9.48
CA ASP A 170 -1.09 24.99 9.62
C ASP A 170 -1.39 25.86 8.39
N GLY A 171 -2.06 25.31 7.36
CA GLY A 171 -2.55 26.07 6.21
C GLY A 171 -1.73 25.99 4.95
N VAL A 172 -0.72 25.10 4.90
CA VAL A 172 0.02 24.80 3.66
C VAL A 172 -0.90 24.02 2.73
N LYS A 173 -0.94 24.38 1.45
CA LYS A 173 -1.68 23.60 0.44
C LYS A 173 -1.02 22.24 0.25
N ALA A 174 -1.82 21.18 0.12
CA ALA A 174 -1.32 19.81 -0.08
C ALA A 174 -0.25 19.69 -1.16
N SER A 175 -0.44 20.37 -2.31
CA SER A 175 0.52 20.39 -3.43
C SER A 175 1.82 21.16 -3.16
N LYS A 176 1.96 21.82 -2.01
CA LYS A 176 3.12 22.61 -1.62
C LYS A 176 3.83 22.09 -0.37
N VAL A 177 3.35 20.97 0.16
CA VAL A 177 3.86 20.43 1.42
C VAL A 177 5.35 20.10 1.31
N TYR A 178 5.78 19.35 0.31
CA TYR A 178 7.18 18.97 0.14
C TYR A 178 8.10 20.13 -0.25
N GLU A 179 7.57 21.16 -0.97
CA GLU A 179 8.32 22.41 -1.21
C GLU A 179 8.63 23.12 0.11
N VAL A 180 7.65 23.16 1.02
CA VAL A 180 7.84 23.74 2.36
C VAL A 180 8.74 22.87 3.23
N MET A 181 8.55 21.54 3.22
CA MET A 181 9.37 20.58 3.97
C MET A 181 10.85 20.61 3.56
N SER A 182 11.16 21.02 2.33
CA SER A 182 12.55 21.12 1.85
C SER A 182 13.32 22.33 2.41
N THR A 183 12.73 23.06 3.36
CA THR A 183 13.38 24.17 4.05
C THR A 183 13.43 23.93 5.55
N PRO A 184 14.50 24.35 6.27
CA PRO A 184 14.56 24.23 7.72
C PRO A 184 13.38 24.91 8.43
N GLU A 185 12.96 26.08 7.95
CA GLU A 185 11.82 26.83 8.48
C GLU A 185 10.51 26.09 8.29
N GLY A 186 10.36 25.32 7.21
CA GLY A 186 9.18 24.49 6.96
C GLY A 186 9.11 23.33 7.93
N ILE A 187 10.23 22.68 8.22
CA ILE A 187 10.29 21.63 9.25
C ILE A 187 10.03 22.21 10.64
N ASP A 188 10.62 23.37 10.97
CA ASP A 188 10.34 24.07 12.24
C ASP A 188 8.86 24.38 12.40
N ARG A 189 8.20 24.83 11.33
CA ARG A 189 6.77 25.12 11.28
C ARG A 189 5.93 23.87 11.55
N ALA A 190 6.30 22.71 10.98
CA ALA A 190 5.63 21.47 11.23
C ALA A 190 5.72 21.04 12.71
N PHE A 191 6.93 21.12 13.29
CA PHE A 191 7.13 20.81 14.72
C PHE A 191 6.40 21.78 15.64
N ALA A 192 6.40 23.07 15.34
CA ALA A 192 5.61 24.07 16.09
C ALA A 192 4.11 23.73 16.06
N LYS A 193 3.63 23.15 14.96
CA LYS A 193 2.24 22.65 14.89
C LYS A 193 2.03 21.41 15.75
N LEU A 194 2.99 20.47 15.78
CA LEU A 194 2.95 19.30 16.64
C LEU A 194 2.97 19.69 18.13
N ASP A 195 3.70 20.72 18.51
CA ASP A 195 3.74 21.23 19.88
C ASP A 195 2.35 21.62 20.39
N THR A 196 1.43 22.04 19.53
CA THR A 196 0.05 22.38 19.94
C THR A 196 -0.76 21.21 20.49
N ILE A 197 -0.34 19.97 20.25
CA ILE A 197 -1.01 18.76 20.74
C ILE A 197 -0.12 17.89 21.63
N LYS A 198 1.13 18.26 21.88
CA LYS A 198 2.15 17.44 22.55
C LYS A 198 1.67 16.80 23.85
N ASP A 199 1.07 17.56 24.73
CA ASP A 199 0.55 17.08 26.03
C ASP A 199 -0.70 16.20 25.90
N HIS A 200 -1.21 16.03 24.68
CA HIS A 200 -2.45 15.31 24.40
C HIS A 200 -2.21 14.07 23.52
N VAL A 201 -0.97 13.63 23.36
CA VAL A 201 -0.62 12.52 22.44
C VAL A 201 -0.61 11.18 23.16
N VAL A 202 -1.14 10.16 22.50
CA VAL A 202 -0.95 8.74 22.79
C VAL A 202 -0.28 8.11 21.56
N PHE A 203 0.91 7.55 21.75
CA PHE A 203 1.65 6.91 20.67
C PHE A 203 1.20 5.47 20.45
N TRP A 204 1.19 5.05 19.20
CA TRP A 204 0.96 3.66 18.82
C TRP A 204 1.95 3.24 17.71
N SER A 205 2.22 1.93 17.59
CA SER A 205 3.05 1.35 16.54
C SER A 205 2.33 0.25 15.75
N ALA A 206 1.51 -0.56 16.41
CA ALA A 206 0.73 -1.60 15.74
C ALA A 206 -0.51 -1.01 15.05
N GLY A 207 -0.71 -1.35 13.78
CA GLY A 207 -1.78 -0.76 12.96
C GLY A 207 -3.23 -1.05 13.40
N SER A 208 -3.46 -2.02 14.30
CA SER A 208 -4.77 -2.25 14.95
C SER A 208 -5.02 -1.29 16.12
N LYS A 209 -3.95 -0.82 16.75
CA LYS A 209 -4.02 -0.07 18.02
C LYS A 209 -4.83 1.23 17.94
N PRO A 210 -4.74 2.06 16.89
CA PRO A 210 -5.54 3.29 16.81
C PRO A 210 -7.05 3.05 16.88
N LEU A 211 -7.55 1.93 16.32
CA LEU A 211 -8.97 1.61 16.35
C LEU A 211 -9.42 1.24 17.78
N GLU A 212 -8.58 0.51 18.51
CA GLU A 212 -8.81 0.17 19.91
C GLU A 212 -8.83 1.43 20.79
N LEU A 213 -7.85 2.33 20.60
CA LEU A 213 -7.74 3.59 21.37
C LEU A 213 -8.97 4.49 21.18
N VAL A 214 -9.50 4.58 19.95
CA VAL A 214 -10.71 5.35 19.65
C VAL A 214 -11.94 4.63 20.19
N SER A 215 -12.08 3.31 19.99
CA SER A 215 -13.22 2.53 20.48
C SER A 215 -13.34 2.52 22.01
N SER A 216 -12.21 2.55 22.72
CA SER A 216 -12.18 2.61 24.19
C SER A 216 -12.41 4.02 24.76
N GLY A 217 -12.35 5.06 23.91
CA GLY A 217 -12.39 6.45 24.34
C GLY A 217 -11.10 6.95 24.99
N GLU A 218 -10.00 6.17 24.93
CA GLU A 218 -8.69 6.63 25.42
C GLU A 218 -8.18 7.82 24.62
N VAL A 219 -8.47 7.85 23.32
CA VAL A 219 -8.30 9.02 22.46
C VAL A 219 -9.61 9.37 21.78
N VAL A 220 -9.85 10.66 21.54
CA VAL A 220 -11.07 11.13 20.86
C VAL A 220 -10.93 11.16 19.35
N MET A 221 -9.70 11.25 18.85
CA MET A 221 -9.33 11.16 17.44
C MET A 221 -8.00 10.42 17.32
N SER A 222 -7.80 9.69 16.24
CA SER A 222 -6.52 9.06 15.92
C SER A 222 -6.19 9.20 14.44
N LEU A 223 -4.90 9.13 14.12
CA LEU A 223 -4.45 8.81 12.78
C LEU A 223 -4.47 7.29 12.61
N ALA A 224 -4.76 6.80 11.42
CA ALA A 224 -4.69 5.38 11.08
C ALA A 224 -4.69 5.16 9.56
N TYR A 225 -4.51 3.90 9.16
CA TYR A 225 -4.62 3.45 7.78
C TYR A 225 -6.09 3.33 7.36
N ASN A 226 -6.48 3.98 6.26
CA ASN A 226 -7.87 4.03 5.82
C ASN A 226 -8.53 2.66 5.64
N GLY A 227 -7.80 1.67 5.12
CA GLY A 227 -8.33 0.32 4.93
C GLY A 227 -8.73 -0.35 6.23
N ARG A 228 -8.01 -0.11 7.33
CA ARG A 228 -8.36 -0.64 8.66
C ARG A 228 -9.56 0.08 9.25
N ILE A 229 -9.65 1.40 9.09
CA ILE A 229 -10.84 2.17 9.49
C ILE A 229 -12.06 1.68 8.71
N GLY A 230 -11.92 1.51 7.38
CA GLY A 230 -12.99 1.02 6.53
C GLY A 230 -13.43 -0.40 6.88
N ALA A 231 -12.50 -1.30 7.17
CA ALA A 231 -12.83 -2.65 7.63
C ALA A 231 -13.62 -2.63 8.94
N ALA A 232 -13.24 -1.79 9.89
CA ALA A 232 -13.97 -1.65 11.15
C ALA A 232 -15.39 -1.09 10.93
N ILE A 233 -15.57 -0.11 10.06
CA ILE A 233 -16.89 0.44 9.70
C ILE A 233 -17.74 -0.64 9.03
N LEU A 234 -17.21 -1.28 8.00
CA LEU A 234 -17.95 -2.15 7.09
C LEU A 234 -18.16 -3.56 7.65
N SER A 235 -17.19 -4.09 8.43
CA SER A 235 -17.25 -5.45 8.96
C SER A 235 -17.71 -5.56 10.39
N GLU A 236 -17.30 -4.58 11.21
CA GLU A 236 -17.53 -4.61 12.66
C GLU A 236 -18.67 -3.68 13.07
N GLY A 237 -19.23 -2.89 12.13
CA GLY A 237 -20.30 -1.95 12.37
C GLY A 237 -19.89 -0.77 13.26
N LYS A 238 -18.60 -0.41 13.30
CA LYS A 238 -18.13 0.74 14.06
C LYS A 238 -18.65 2.03 13.48
N ASP A 239 -19.13 2.94 14.33
CA ASP A 239 -19.64 4.26 13.90
C ASP A 239 -18.51 5.29 13.80
N PHE A 240 -17.46 4.93 13.04
CA PHE A 240 -16.33 5.81 12.79
C PHE A 240 -16.61 6.78 11.63
N GLU A 241 -15.91 7.91 11.65
CA GLU A 241 -15.94 8.92 10.59
C GLU A 241 -14.53 9.32 10.23
N TYR A 242 -14.26 9.41 8.91
CA TYR A 242 -12.97 9.88 8.40
C TYR A 242 -12.88 11.41 8.42
N ILE A 243 -11.66 11.89 8.58
CA ILE A 243 -11.28 13.27 8.29
C ILE A 243 -10.33 13.22 7.09
N TRP A 244 -10.89 13.18 5.89
CA TRP A 244 -10.12 13.04 4.64
C TRP A 244 -9.29 14.27 4.26
N ASP A 245 -9.56 15.42 4.86
CA ASP A 245 -8.79 16.63 4.62
C ASP A 245 -7.39 16.50 5.24
N GLY A 246 -6.36 16.77 4.44
CA GLY A 246 -4.98 16.61 4.87
C GLY A 246 -4.46 15.17 4.90
N THR A 247 -5.23 14.22 4.39
CA THR A 247 -4.79 12.83 4.19
C THR A 247 -3.50 12.77 3.37
N VAL A 248 -2.61 11.86 3.75
CA VAL A 248 -1.40 11.52 2.97
C VAL A 248 -1.62 10.19 2.29
N LEU A 249 -1.42 10.16 0.98
CA LEU A 249 -1.52 8.95 0.15
C LEU A 249 -0.13 8.37 -0.05
N GLU A 250 0.00 7.11 0.29
CA GLU A 250 1.18 6.30 0.05
C GLU A 250 0.88 5.24 -1.00
N GLN A 251 1.91 4.77 -1.66
CA GLN A 251 1.84 3.90 -2.81
C GLN A 251 2.34 2.50 -2.45
N GLU A 252 1.83 1.50 -3.15
CA GLU A 252 2.33 0.11 -3.11
C GLU A 252 2.54 -0.39 -4.52
N TYR A 253 3.59 -1.19 -4.69
CA TYR A 253 4.01 -1.73 -5.98
C TYR A 253 4.35 -3.20 -5.88
N LEU A 254 4.21 -3.94 -7.00
CA LEU A 254 4.84 -5.25 -7.13
C LEU A 254 6.13 -5.13 -7.92
N VAL A 255 7.10 -5.95 -7.53
CA VAL A 255 8.40 -6.13 -8.20
C VAL A 255 8.68 -7.60 -8.42
N ALA A 256 9.36 -7.95 -9.52
CA ALA A 256 9.92 -9.28 -9.76
C ALA A 256 11.37 -9.31 -9.28
N ILE A 257 11.74 -10.33 -8.51
CA ILE A 257 13.09 -10.48 -7.96
C ILE A 257 14.02 -11.07 -9.03
N LYS A 258 15.16 -10.41 -9.22
CA LYS A 258 16.16 -10.86 -10.17
C LYS A 258 16.78 -12.20 -9.75
N GLY A 259 16.82 -13.16 -10.69
CA GLY A 259 17.34 -14.51 -10.45
C GLY A 259 16.30 -15.51 -9.93
N GLY A 260 15.05 -15.07 -9.67
CA GLY A 260 13.90 -15.95 -9.45
C GLY A 260 13.28 -16.45 -10.76
N ASN A 261 12.02 -16.85 -10.72
CA ASN A 261 11.26 -17.26 -11.91
C ASN A 261 10.78 -16.02 -12.70
N GLU A 262 11.71 -15.23 -13.22
CA GLU A 262 11.48 -13.88 -13.77
C GLU A 262 10.35 -13.83 -14.82
N ALA A 263 10.32 -14.78 -15.76
CA ALA A 263 9.32 -14.79 -16.83
C ALA A 263 7.90 -14.97 -16.28
N GLU A 264 7.72 -15.92 -15.39
CA GLU A 264 6.42 -16.22 -14.77
C GLU A 264 6.00 -15.11 -13.79
N ALA A 265 6.97 -14.55 -13.06
CA ALA A 265 6.76 -13.41 -12.18
C ALA A 265 6.23 -12.19 -12.96
N LEU A 266 6.83 -11.87 -14.11
CA LEU A 266 6.39 -10.77 -14.97
C LEU A 266 4.99 -11.02 -15.56
N GLU A 267 4.66 -12.24 -15.97
CA GLU A 267 3.31 -12.61 -16.43
C GLU A 267 2.28 -12.47 -15.31
N PHE A 268 2.60 -12.94 -14.11
CA PHE A 268 1.73 -12.78 -12.96
C PHE A 268 1.53 -11.30 -12.59
N MET A 269 2.60 -10.51 -12.56
CA MET A 269 2.54 -9.07 -12.29
C MET A 269 1.67 -8.33 -13.31
N ALA A 270 1.78 -8.69 -14.59
CA ALA A 270 0.91 -8.13 -15.63
C ALA A 270 -0.57 -8.45 -15.38
N HIS A 271 -0.90 -9.70 -14.97
CA HIS A 271 -2.27 -10.07 -14.55
C HIS A 271 -2.72 -9.29 -13.31
N ALA A 272 -1.91 -9.24 -12.26
CA ALA A 272 -2.22 -8.61 -10.99
C ALA A 272 -2.41 -7.08 -11.09
N SER A 273 -1.78 -6.44 -12.09
CA SER A 273 -1.87 -4.99 -12.32
C SER A 273 -2.92 -4.57 -13.36
N THR A 274 -3.74 -5.51 -13.86
CA THR A 274 -4.85 -5.14 -14.74
C THR A 274 -5.87 -4.23 -14.05
N ALA A 275 -6.57 -3.40 -14.83
CA ALA A 275 -7.60 -2.53 -14.28
C ALA A 275 -8.68 -3.29 -13.49
N THR A 276 -9.06 -4.48 -13.99
CA THR A 276 -10.05 -5.34 -13.34
C THR A 276 -9.51 -5.91 -12.04
N ALA A 277 -8.29 -6.47 -12.02
CA ALA A 277 -7.69 -7.06 -10.83
C ALA A 277 -7.58 -6.04 -9.67
N LEU A 278 -7.11 -4.83 -9.97
CA LEU A 278 -7.01 -3.76 -8.99
C LEU A 278 -8.38 -3.26 -8.51
N ALA A 279 -9.39 -3.22 -9.39
CA ALA A 279 -10.75 -2.90 -8.99
C ALA A 279 -11.37 -4.01 -8.13
N GLU A 280 -11.14 -5.29 -8.48
CA GLU A 280 -11.60 -6.45 -7.70
C GLU A 280 -11.06 -6.45 -6.27
N GLN A 281 -9.82 -6.01 -6.06
CA GLN A 281 -9.23 -5.93 -4.72
C GLN A 281 -10.04 -5.00 -3.80
N ALA A 282 -10.64 -3.94 -4.31
CA ALA A 282 -11.48 -3.02 -3.55
C ALA A 282 -12.74 -3.68 -2.96
N LYS A 283 -13.16 -4.85 -3.46
CA LYS A 283 -14.25 -5.63 -2.88
C LYS A 283 -13.91 -6.24 -1.51
N TYR A 284 -12.63 -6.32 -1.18
CA TYR A 284 -12.14 -7.00 0.02
C TYR A 284 -11.47 -6.06 1.02
N ILE A 285 -10.93 -4.94 0.54
CA ILE A 285 -10.31 -3.91 1.37
C ILE A 285 -10.43 -2.54 0.68
N PRO A 286 -10.82 -1.46 1.37
CA PRO A 286 -11.00 -0.15 0.75
C PRO A 286 -9.68 0.61 0.57
N TYR A 287 -8.72 -0.02 -0.11
CA TYR A 287 -7.54 0.66 -0.65
C TYR A 287 -7.80 1.11 -2.08
N GLY A 288 -7.25 2.26 -2.46
CA GLY A 288 -7.52 2.85 -3.76
C GLY A 288 -6.62 2.24 -4.83
N PRO A 289 -7.13 1.81 -5.99
CA PRO A 289 -6.28 1.37 -7.08
C PRO A 289 -5.46 2.52 -7.65
N MET A 290 -4.24 2.22 -8.11
CA MET A 290 -3.35 3.20 -8.74
C MET A 290 -3.68 3.49 -10.22
N ARG A 291 -4.58 2.73 -10.85
CA ARG A 291 -5.01 2.95 -12.23
C ARG A 291 -6.32 3.74 -12.29
N LYS A 292 -6.39 4.74 -13.19
CA LYS A 292 -7.61 5.56 -13.42
C LYS A 292 -8.77 4.70 -13.91
N SER A 293 -8.50 3.77 -14.84
CA SER A 293 -9.51 2.82 -15.34
C SER A 293 -10.09 1.93 -14.23
N SER A 294 -9.31 1.52 -13.24
CA SER A 294 -9.82 0.77 -12.08
C SER A 294 -10.77 1.63 -11.24
N ILE A 295 -10.45 2.91 -11.04
CA ILE A 295 -11.32 3.84 -10.33
C ILE A 295 -12.65 4.02 -11.08
N ASP A 296 -12.61 4.06 -12.41
CA ASP A 296 -13.81 4.19 -13.22
C ASP A 296 -14.69 2.93 -13.18
N ILE A 297 -14.09 1.74 -13.14
CA ILE A 297 -14.82 0.48 -12.88
C ILE A 297 -15.55 0.55 -11.53
N ILE A 298 -14.86 1.00 -10.47
CA ILE A 298 -15.46 1.14 -9.14
C ILE A 298 -16.63 2.14 -9.14
N LYS A 299 -16.49 3.29 -9.81
CA LYS A 299 -17.54 4.31 -9.93
C LYS A 299 -18.77 3.84 -10.70
N ALA A 300 -18.63 2.86 -11.59
CA ALA A 300 -19.73 2.35 -12.39
C ALA A 300 -20.82 1.62 -11.56
N GLY A 301 -20.62 1.47 -10.24
CA GLY A 301 -21.66 1.03 -9.30
C GLY A 301 -21.84 -0.47 -9.20
N GLU A 302 -20.82 -1.24 -9.49
CA GLU A 302 -20.79 -2.68 -9.20
C GLU A 302 -20.87 -2.95 -7.69
N PRO A 303 -21.49 -4.04 -7.20
CA PRO A 303 -21.51 -4.38 -5.77
C PRO A 303 -20.11 -4.73 -5.26
N TRP A 304 -19.54 -3.86 -4.43
CA TRP A 304 -18.10 -3.84 -4.19
C TRP A 304 -17.63 -4.59 -2.97
N PHE A 305 -18.48 -4.85 -1.98
CA PHE A 305 -18.04 -5.52 -0.77
C PHE A 305 -18.75 -6.86 -0.60
N ILE A 306 -18.44 -7.83 -1.45
CA ILE A 306 -19.02 -9.18 -1.43
C ILE A 306 -18.92 -9.85 -0.05
N LYS A 307 -17.81 -9.61 0.66
CA LYS A 307 -17.59 -10.18 2.00
C LYS A 307 -18.66 -9.78 3.02
N TYR A 308 -19.28 -8.62 2.84
CA TYR A 308 -20.26 -8.07 3.78
C TYR A 308 -21.72 -8.15 3.28
N GLY A 309 -21.93 -8.80 2.16
CA GLY A 309 -23.25 -9.26 1.75
C GLY A 309 -24.22 -8.22 1.23
N GLY A 310 -23.77 -7.17 0.54
CA GLY A 310 -24.70 -6.18 0.03
C GLY A 310 -24.11 -5.24 -1.02
N ASP A 311 -24.99 -4.45 -1.64
CA ASP A 311 -24.64 -3.32 -2.49
C ASP A 311 -24.09 -2.19 -1.61
N ILE A 312 -22.78 -2.17 -1.40
CA ILE A 312 -22.12 -1.14 -0.62
C ILE A 312 -21.37 -0.21 -1.57
N ASP A 313 -21.69 1.09 -1.50
CA ASP A 313 -20.88 2.12 -2.12
C ASP A 313 -19.55 2.22 -1.37
N ILE A 314 -18.49 1.64 -1.95
CA ILE A 314 -17.14 1.67 -1.38
C ILE A 314 -16.46 3.03 -1.56
N MET A 315 -16.93 3.85 -2.49
CA MET A 315 -16.26 5.12 -2.84
C MET A 315 -16.04 6.05 -1.66
N PRO A 316 -16.96 6.21 -0.68
CA PRO A 316 -16.72 7.03 0.51
C PRO A 316 -15.54 6.57 1.38
N HIS A 317 -15.14 5.30 1.24
CA HIS A 317 -14.05 4.68 2.00
C HIS A 317 -12.73 4.62 1.22
N MET A 318 -12.73 5.07 -0.05
CA MET A 318 -11.57 5.00 -0.94
C MET A 318 -10.70 6.25 -0.86
N PRO A 319 -9.38 6.09 -0.65
CA PRO A 319 -8.46 7.22 -0.66
C PRO A 319 -8.34 7.86 -2.05
N THR A 320 -8.62 7.10 -3.11
CA THR A 320 -8.63 7.57 -4.50
C THR A 320 -9.97 8.17 -4.94
N HIS A 321 -10.93 8.33 -4.02
CA HIS A 321 -12.14 9.09 -4.34
C HIS A 321 -11.77 10.50 -4.86
N PRO A 322 -12.34 11.01 -5.97
CA PRO A 322 -11.93 12.29 -6.60
C PRO A 322 -11.93 13.50 -5.66
N LYS A 323 -12.84 13.53 -4.67
CA LYS A 323 -12.87 14.61 -3.65
C LYS A 323 -11.72 14.50 -2.65
N VAL A 324 -11.22 13.29 -2.37
CA VAL A 324 -10.06 13.03 -1.50
C VAL A 324 -8.79 13.38 -2.27
N LEU A 325 -8.58 12.79 -3.46
CA LEU A 325 -7.42 13.03 -4.32
C LEU A 325 -7.13 14.52 -4.54
N LYS A 326 -8.17 15.32 -4.73
CA LYS A 326 -8.04 16.78 -4.95
C LYS A 326 -7.37 17.52 -3.79
N LYS A 327 -7.41 16.97 -2.59
CA LYS A 327 -6.94 17.62 -1.34
C LYS A 327 -5.85 16.83 -0.64
N ALA A 328 -5.60 15.61 -1.04
CA ALA A 328 -4.61 14.74 -0.43
C ALA A 328 -3.19 15.23 -0.74
N VAL A 329 -2.28 15.00 0.18
CA VAL A 329 -0.85 15.03 -0.08
C VAL A 329 -0.49 13.67 -0.69
N ILE A 330 0.17 13.68 -1.83
CA ILE A 330 0.78 12.47 -2.38
C ILE A 330 2.15 12.32 -1.75
N GLY A 331 2.41 11.18 -1.13
CA GLY A 331 3.70 10.86 -0.51
C GLY A 331 4.85 11.04 -1.52
N ASN A 332 5.96 11.54 -1.06
CA ASN A 332 7.17 11.70 -1.86
C ASN A 332 8.31 10.86 -1.27
N PRO A 333 8.47 9.62 -1.75
CA PRO A 333 9.46 8.70 -1.21
C PRO A 333 10.90 9.17 -1.42
N GLU A 334 11.20 9.87 -2.53
CA GLU A 334 12.53 10.43 -2.77
C GLU A 334 12.88 11.46 -1.70
N TRP A 335 11.94 12.36 -1.39
CA TRP A 335 12.13 13.34 -0.33
C TRP A 335 12.40 12.67 1.02
N TRP A 336 11.64 11.63 1.36
CA TRP A 336 11.83 10.88 2.61
C TRP A 336 13.12 10.05 2.61
N ALA A 337 13.57 9.53 1.48
CA ALA A 337 14.87 8.86 1.34
C ALA A 337 16.02 9.82 1.68
N ASP A 338 15.94 11.06 1.19
CA ASP A 338 17.01 12.07 1.36
C ASP A 338 16.99 12.73 2.75
N ASN A 339 15.80 12.96 3.34
CA ASN A 339 15.63 13.82 4.52
C ASN A 339 15.09 13.08 5.74
N GLY A 340 14.57 11.85 5.55
CA GLY A 340 13.83 11.13 6.58
C GLY A 340 14.66 10.79 7.82
N ALA A 341 15.97 10.57 7.69
CA ALA A 341 16.83 10.26 8.82
C ALA A 341 16.86 11.44 9.83
N GLU A 342 17.10 12.65 9.35
CA GLU A 342 17.16 13.86 10.18
C GLU A 342 15.80 14.18 10.82
N VAL A 343 14.73 14.10 10.02
CA VAL A 343 13.37 14.37 10.53
C VAL A 343 12.95 13.35 11.59
N ASN A 344 13.27 12.08 11.41
CA ASN A 344 12.94 11.03 12.39
C ASN A 344 13.79 11.15 13.66
N GLU A 345 15.06 11.56 13.58
CA GLU A 345 15.88 11.87 14.75
C GLU A 345 15.24 13.01 15.55
N ARG A 346 14.90 14.11 14.90
CA ARG A 346 14.22 15.24 15.52
C ARG A 346 12.87 14.84 16.13
N PHE A 347 12.10 14.02 15.44
CA PHE A 347 10.82 13.51 15.97
C PHE A 347 11.04 12.58 17.17
N GLY A 348 12.10 11.78 17.17
CA GLY A 348 12.52 10.99 18.32
C GLY A 348 12.78 11.86 19.56
N ALA A 349 13.54 12.96 19.39
CA ALA A 349 13.79 13.94 20.45
C ALA A 349 12.49 14.64 20.92
N TRP A 350 11.61 15.00 19.99
CA TRP A 350 10.32 15.61 20.28
C TRP A 350 9.42 14.69 21.12
N LYS A 351 9.40 13.38 20.85
CA LYS A 351 8.65 12.40 21.65
C LYS A 351 9.16 12.25 23.07
N GLY A 352 10.47 12.40 23.28
CA GLY A 352 11.13 12.20 24.58
C GLY A 352 11.17 13.45 25.46
N SER A 353 10.83 14.61 24.93
CA SER A 353 10.80 15.88 25.64
C SER A 353 9.35 16.23 26.03
#